data_27c247c08feeadd7b1e343d0dd1e874b
#
_entry.id   27c247c08feeadd7b1e343d0dd1e874b
#
_cell.length_a   1.000
_cell.length_b   1.000
_cell.length_c   1.000
_cell.angle_alpha   90.00
_cell.angle_beta   90.00
_cell.angle_gamma   90.00
#
_symmetry.space_group_name_H-M   'P 1'
#
loop_
_entity.id
_entity.type
_entity.pdbx_description
1 polymer ?
#
loop_
_entity_poly.entity_id
_entity_poly.type
_entity_poly.pdbx_seq_one_letter_code
_entity_poly.pdbx_strand_id
1 'polypeptide(L)'
;MMTKRIFSALLAAALSLSLLAGCGSSASGSTASSAADGPQRYSTVFYDVFDTVTQVIAYCDSEEEFTAQMDALHADLVEYNQLYDIYNDYDGVTNIKTINDNAGIAPVTVDDK
;
A
#
# COMPACT_ATOMS: atom_id res chain seq x y z
N MET A 1 -19.21 -22.45 -62.47
CA MET A 1 -19.58 -22.62 -61.07
C MET A 1 -18.40 -22.86 -60.09
N MET A 2 -17.16 -23.00 -60.55
CA MET A 2 -15.99 -23.26 -59.71
C MET A 2 -15.39 -22.02 -59.06
N THR A 3 -15.46 -20.86 -59.66
CA THR A 3 -14.87 -19.61 -59.15
C THR A 3 -15.52 -19.06 -57.89
N LYS A 4 -16.83 -19.26 -57.69
CA LYS A 4 -17.53 -18.76 -56.48
C LYS A 4 -17.16 -19.56 -55.22
N ARG A 5 -16.81 -20.84 -55.32
CA ARG A 5 -16.40 -21.68 -54.18
C ARG A 5 -14.98 -21.41 -53.73
N ILE A 6 -14.11 -20.97 -54.61
CA ILE A 6 -12.72 -20.65 -54.28
C ILE A 6 -12.66 -19.32 -53.55
N PHE A 7 -13.48 -18.31 -53.90
CA PHE A 7 -13.57 -17.03 -53.20
C PHE A 7 -14.12 -17.18 -51.77
N SER A 8 -15.12 -18.09 -51.57
CA SER A 8 -15.64 -18.37 -50.23
C SER A 8 -14.62 -19.07 -49.34
N ALA A 9 -13.80 -19.96 -49.87
CA ALA A 9 -12.77 -20.67 -49.13
C ALA A 9 -11.60 -19.75 -48.72
N LEU A 10 -11.22 -18.82 -49.59
CA LEU A 10 -10.18 -17.82 -49.29
C LEU A 10 -10.63 -16.78 -48.26
N LEU A 11 -11.91 -16.39 -48.28
CA LEU A 11 -12.43 -15.46 -47.28
C LEU A 11 -12.56 -16.10 -45.90
N ALA A 12 -12.90 -17.39 -45.79
CA ALA A 12 -12.97 -18.13 -44.54
C ALA A 12 -11.57 -18.37 -43.92
N ALA A 13 -10.54 -18.56 -44.77
CA ALA A 13 -9.15 -18.71 -44.30
C ALA A 13 -8.55 -17.43 -43.79
N ALA A 14 -8.94 -16.25 -44.29
CA ALA A 14 -8.48 -14.95 -43.87
C ALA A 14 -9.08 -14.52 -42.52
N LEU A 15 -10.31 -14.96 -42.19
CA LEU A 15 -10.95 -14.63 -40.92
C LEU A 15 -10.48 -15.52 -39.76
N SER A 16 -9.95 -16.71 -40.02
CA SER A 16 -9.49 -17.63 -38.96
C SER A 16 -8.08 -17.33 -38.46
N LEU A 17 -7.30 -16.51 -39.16
CA LEU A 17 -5.93 -16.17 -38.76
C LEU A 17 -5.84 -14.95 -37.81
N SER A 18 -6.92 -14.18 -37.66
CA SER A 18 -6.96 -12.99 -36.83
C SER A 18 -7.38 -13.24 -35.38
N LEU A 19 -7.74 -14.46 -35.00
CA LEU A 19 -8.20 -14.82 -33.65
C LEU A 19 -7.12 -15.46 -32.76
N LEU A 20 -5.90 -15.69 -33.24
CA LEU A 20 -4.82 -16.28 -32.45
C LEU A 20 -3.77 -15.26 -31.94
N ALA A 21 -3.96 -13.97 -32.17
CA ALA A 21 -3.03 -12.93 -31.70
C ALA A 21 -3.43 -12.30 -30.35
N GLY A 22 -4.39 -12.87 -29.64
CA GLY A 22 -5.02 -12.25 -28.47
C GLY A 22 -4.80 -12.94 -27.13
N CYS A 23 -3.80 -13.84 -26.98
CA CYS A 23 -3.50 -14.40 -25.65
C CYS A 23 -2.04 -14.87 -25.60
N GLY A 24 -1.19 -14.08 -25.06
CA GLY A 24 0.15 -14.53 -24.74
C GLY A 24 1.15 -13.40 -24.67
N SER A 25 1.29 -12.83 -23.51
CA SER A 25 2.62 -12.48 -23.00
C SER A 25 2.45 -11.79 -21.65
N SER A 26 2.52 -12.59 -20.60
CA SER A 26 3.14 -12.12 -19.37
C SER A 26 4.62 -11.90 -19.69
N ALA A 27 4.91 -10.86 -20.44
CA ALA A 27 6.24 -10.31 -20.50
C ALA A 27 6.35 -9.40 -19.30
N SER A 28 7.17 -9.76 -18.33
CA SER A 28 7.84 -8.83 -17.45
C SER A 28 8.58 -7.82 -18.31
N GLY A 29 7.83 -6.90 -18.89
CA GLY A 29 8.35 -5.69 -19.45
C GLY A 29 8.65 -4.78 -18.29
N SER A 30 9.91 -4.60 -17.96
CA SER A 30 10.37 -3.38 -17.33
C SER A 30 9.89 -2.25 -18.24
N THR A 31 8.72 -1.72 -17.94
CA THR A 31 8.32 -0.43 -18.46
C THR A 31 9.31 0.56 -17.87
N ALA A 32 10.25 1.00 -18.68
CA ALA A 32 10.94 2.24 -18.43
C ALA A 32 9.84 3.27 -18.13
N SER A 33 9.75 3.66 -16.86
CA SER A 33 8.91 4.73 -16.40
C SER A 33 9.33 5.96 -17.20
N SER A 34 8.54 6.34 -18.18
CA SER A 34 8.54 7.73 -18.60
C SER A 34 8.18 8.51 -17.34
N ALA A 35 9.10 9.36 -16.89
CA ALA A 35 8.87 10.29 -15.81
C ALA A 35 7.56 11.03 -16.12
N ALA A 36 6.48 10.64 -15.47
CA ALA A 36 5.27 11.41 -15.43
C ALA A 36 5.63 12.67 -14.64
N ASP A 37 5.49 13.83 -15.25
CA ASP A 37 5.69 15.11 -14.60
C ASP A 37 4.59 15.27 -13.55
N GLY A 38 4.87 14.86 -12.30
CA GLY A 38 3.92 14.99 -11.20
C GLY A 38 4.09 13.91 -10.12
N PRO A 39 3.45 14.09 -8.96
CA PRO A 39 3.54 13.18 -7.83
C PRO A 39 3.15 11.74 -8.20
N GLN A 40 3.96 10.78 -7.78
CA GLN A 40 3.73 9.37 -7.99
C GLN A 40 3.12 8.73 -6.74
N ARG A 41 2.36 7.63 -6.94
CA ARG A 41 1.73 6.90 -5.86
C ARG A 41 2.70 5.92 -5.22
N TYR A 42 2.96 6.11 -3.92
CA TYR A 42 3.72 5.20 -3.08
C TYR A 42 2.85 4.56 -2.01
N SER A 43 3.28 3.42 -1.46
CA SER A 43 2.59 2.78 -0.34
C SER A 43 3.55 1.99 0.54
N THR A 44 3.26 1.98 1.84
CA THR A 44 3.95 1.15 2.83
C THR A 44 2.95 0.50 3.79
N VAL A 45 3.42 -0.46 4.58
CA VAL A 45 2.60 -1.17 5.58
C VAL A 45 3.40 -1.30 6.87
N PHE A 46 2.79 -0.95 8.00
CA PHE A 46 3.31 -1.18 9.33
C PHE A 46 2.52 -2.32 9.99
N TYR A 47 3.24 -3.21 10.70
CA TYR A 47 2.69 -4.38 11.38
C TYR A 47 2.93 -4.37 12.89
N ASP A 48 3.61 -3.36 13.38
CA ASP A 48 4.16 -3.26 14.74
C ASP A 48 3.47 -2.20 15.61
N VAL A 49 2.36 -1.64 15.13
CA VAL A 49 1.59 -0.64 15.84
C VAL A 49 0.12 -1.04 15.95
N PHE A 50 -0.50 -0.80 17.12
CA PHE A 50 -1.92 -1.00 17.42
C PHE A 50 -2.45 -2.43 17.22
N ASP A 51 -1.58 -3.46 17.26
CA ASP A 51 -1.94 -4.87 17.04
C ASP A 51 -2.72 -5.10 15.73
N THR A 52 -2.44 -4.31 14.70
CA THR A 52 -3.16 -4.33 13.42
C THR A 52 -2.22 -4.07 12.25
N VAL A 53 -2.79 -4.16 11.04
CA VAL A 53 -2.10 -3.81 9.79
C VAL A 53 -2.46 -2.37 9.42
N THR A 54 -1.47 -1.48 9.46
CA THR A 54 -1.62 -0.08 9.06
C THR A 54 -1.02 0.14 7.68
N GLN A 55 -1.85 0.37 6.67
CA GLN A 55 -1.39 0.70 5.31
C GLN A 55 -1.47 2.19 5.07
N VAL A 56 -0.39 2.76 4.55
CA VAL A 56 -0.32 4.17 4.15
C VAL A 56 -0.10 4.27 2.65
N ILE A 57 -0.84 5.16 2.03
CA ILE A 57 -0.72 5.49 0.61
C ILE A 57 -0.56 7.00 0.50
N ALA A 58 0.48 7.45 -0.21
CA ALA A 58 0.70 8.87 -0.47
C ALA A 58 1.15 9.11 -1.92
N TYR A 59 0.99 10.34 -2.36
CA TYR A 59 1.47 10.82 -3.65
C TYR A 59 2.60 11.82 -3.37
N CYS A 60 3.82 11.46 -3.75
CA CYS A 60 5.05 12.24 -3.50
C CYS A 60 5.83 12.41 -4.80
N ASP A 61 6.67 13.43 -4.84
CA ASP A 61 7.49 13.71 -6.02
C ASP A 61 8.66 12.73 -6.16
N SER A 62 9.07 12.07 -5.04
CA SER A 62 10.13 11.06 -5.05
C SER A 62 9.91 9.98 -3.98
N GLU A 63 10.58 8.84 -4.16
CA GLU A 63 10.61 7.75 -3.17
C GLU A 63 11.34 8.17 -1.88
N GLU A 64 12.36 9.00 -1.99
CA GLU A 64 13.11 9.52 -0.83
C GLU A 64 12.22 10.40 0.05
N GLU A 65 11.42 11.28 -0.58
CA GLU A 65 10.45 12.11 0.13
C GLU A 65 9.40 11.23 0.83
N PHE A 66 8.83 10.25 0.13
CA PHE A 66 7.88 9.31 0.69
C PHE A 66 8.47 8.57 1.90
N THR A 67 9.70 8.04 1.77
CA THR A 67 10.38 7.30 2.84
C THR A 67 10.57 8.18 4.07
N ALA A 68 11.08 9.40 3.90
CA ALA A 68 11.29 10.32 5.01
C ALA A 68 9.98 10.69 5.74
N GLN A 69 8.89 10.87 5.00
CA GLN A 69 7.56 11.12 5.58
C GLN A 69 7.05 9.89 6.34
N MET A 70 7.26 8.68 5.80
CA MET A 70 6.81 7.44 6.44
C MET A 70 7.61 7.10 7.70
N ASP A 71 8.91 7.39 7.73
CA ASP A 71 9.74 7.23 8.93
C ASP A 71 9.27 8.16 10.05
N ALA A 72 8.97 9.41 9.73
CA ALA A 72 8.41 10.35 10.70
C ALA A 72 7.01 9.93 11.18
N LEU A 73 6.13 9.53 10.28
CA LEU A 73 4.80 9.03 10.62
C LEU A 73 4.88 7.78 11.50
N HIS A 74 5.76 6.82 11.17
CA HIS A 74 5.93 5.60 11.95
C HIS A 74 6.40 5.90 13.38
N ALA A 75 7.33 6.84 13.55
CA ALA A 75 7.78 7.27 14.87
C ALA A 75 6.62 7.84 15.72
N ASP A 76 5.77 8.67 15.13
CA ASP A 76 4.57 9.19 15.81
C ASP A 76 3.58 8.07 16.15
N LEU A 77 3.35 7.12 15.23
CA LEU A 77 2.44 5.99 15.47
C LEU A 77 2.96 5.09 16.60
N VAL A 78 4.26 4.86 16.70
CA VAL A 78 4.87 4.09 17.80
C VAL A 78 4.65 4.81 19.14
N GLU A 79 4.83 6.13 19.18
CA GLU A 79 4.57 6.92 20.39
C GLU A 79 3.10 6.82 20.82
N TYR A 80 2.15 7.01 19.90
CA TYR A 80 0.73 6.87 20.19
C TYR A 80 0.36 5.42 20.59
N ASN A 81 0.97 4.41 19.96
CA ASN A 81 0.78 3.02 20.35
C ASN A 81 1.15 2.79 21.83
N GLN A 82 2.27 3.38 22.28
CA GLN A 82 2.69 3.27 23.67
C GLN A 82 1.77 4.05 24.63
N LEU A 83 1.33 5.25 24.26
CA LEU A 83 0.44 6.08 25.06
C LEU A 83 -0.95 5.46 25.23
N TYR A 84 -1.48 4.82 24.21
CA TYR A 84 -2.82 4.22 24.23
C TYR A 84 -2.85 2.74 24.64
N ASP A 85 -1.69 2.12 24.89
CA ASP A 85 -1.61 0.73 25.31
C ASP A 85 -2.26 0.54 26.71
N ILE A 86 -3.14 -0.44 26.78
CA ILE A 86 -3.85 -0.84 28.02
C ILE A 86 -3.26 -2.09 28.66
N TYR A 87 -2.25 -2.73 28.05
CA TYR A 87 -1.71 -4.02 28.47
C TYR A 87 -0.26 -3.95 28.95
N ASN A 88 0.57 -3.12 28.33
CA ASN A 88 2.00 -3.09 28.56
C ASN A 88 2.47 -1.79 29.22
N ASP A 89 3.54 -1.90 30.02
CA ASP A 89 4.26 -0.75 30.56
C ASP A 89 5.46 -0.42 29.65
N TYR A 90 5.73 0.88 29.50
CA TYR A 90 6.89 1.40 28.78
C TYR A 90 7.68 2.34 29.67
N ASP A 91 9.02 2.23 29.62
CA ASP A 91 9.89 3.03 30.47
C ASP A 91 9.73 4.54 30.17
N GLY A 92 9.39 5.29 31.21
CA GLY A 92 9.17 6.73 31.11
C GLY A 92 7.85 7.17 30.47
N VAL A 93 6.94 6.23 30.13
CA VAL A 93 5.63 6.54 29.52
C VAL A 93 4.51 6.32 30.52
N THR A 94 3.69 7.34 30.73
CA THR A 94 2.41 7.23 31.44
C THR A 94 1.30 7.00 30.44
N ASN A 95 0.85 5.76 30.31
CA ASN A 95 -0.13 5.36 29.31
C ASN A 95 -1.51 5.03 29.90
N ILE A 96 -2.44 4.59 29.08
CA ILE A 96 -3.79 4.20 29.51
C ILE A 96 -3.75 3.07 30.55
N LYS A 97 -2.81 2.11 30.44
CA LYS A 97 -2.63 1.07 31.46
C LYS A 97 -2.30 1.69 32.80
N THR A 98 -1.34 2.62 32.88
CA THR A 98 -0.96 3.32 34.11
C THR A 98 -2.16 4.04 34.73
N ILE A 99 -3.00 4.69 33.93
CA ILE A 99 -4.22 5.34 34.39
C ILE A 99 -5.20 4.32 34.98
N ASN A 100 -5.43 3.20 34.30
CA ASN A 100 -6.33 2.14 34.73
C ASN A 100 -5.87 1.51 36.03
N ASP A 101 -4.57 1.24 36.16
CA ASP A 101 -3.99 0.62 37.38
C ASP A 101 -4.07 1.56 38.61
N ASN A 102 -4.12 2.88 38.40
CA ASN A 102 -4.25 3.87 39.47
C ASN A 102 -5.69 4.34 39.70
N ALA A 103 -6.67 3.79 38.97
CA ALA A 103 -8.06 4.21 39.08
C ALA A 103 -8.61 4.01 40.51
N GLY A 104 -9.07 5.07 41.16
CA GLY A 104 -9.54 5.06 42.52
C GLY A 104 -8.45 5.03 43.60
N ILE A 105 -7.17 5.07 43.23
CA ILE A 105 -6.02 5.05 44.15
C ILE A 105 -5.41 6.46 44.24
N ALA A 106 -4.97 7.02 43.14
CA ALA A 106 -4.30 8.34 43.10
C ALA A 106 -4.47 9.01 41.72
N PRO A 107 -4.33 10.36 41.68
CA PRO A 107 -4.23 11.07 40.39
C PRO A 107 -2.95 10.66 39.64
N VAL A 108 -3.07 10.58 38.33
CA VAL A 108 -1.97 10.27 37.41
C VAL A 108 -1.73 11.47 36.52
N THR A 109 -0.46 11.91 36.41
CA THR A 109 -0.07 12.93 35.43
C THR A 109 0.14 12.25 34.09
N VAL A 110 -0.55 12.72 33.07
CA VAL A 110 -0.49 12.20 31.72
C VAL A 110 0.33 13.11 30.79
N ASP A 111 0.72 12.58 29.64
CA ASP A 111 1.32 13.34 28.57
C ASP A 111 0.31 14.34 27.99
N ASP A 112 0.82 15.45 27.39
CA ASP A 112 -0.01 16.49 26.79
C ASP A 112 -0.63 16.05 25.45
N LYS A 113 -0.15 14.94 24.86
CA LYS A 113 -0.71 14.33 23.65
C LYS A 113 -1.90 13.46 23.99
#